data_c5c73819904f3311d7b447770579361b
#
_entry.id   c5c73819904f3311d7b447770579361b
#
_cell.length_a   1.000
_cell.length_b   1.000
_cell.length_c   1.000
_cell.angle_alpha   90.00
_cell.angle_beta   90.00
_cell.angle_gamma   90.00
#
_symmetry.space_group_name_H-M   'P 1'
#
loop_
_entity.id
_entity.type
_entity.pdbx_description
1 polymer ?
#
loop_
_entity_poly.entity_id
_entity_poly.type
_entity_poly.pdbx_seq_one_letter_code
_entity_poly.pdbx_strand_id
1 'polypeptide(L)'
;MLKVTRLSAKFDILPFFKGKISISSVQLFGFTINLNKQAPDSPPNFKFVLDAFASKDTVKKESSLDLRINSVLIRRGRMAYHVLSEEKTPGKFNAKHVQLQNIIANISLKAMNRDSLNLGIKRLSFDEKASGFSLKKMSLKLVANDKQTNIENFAIELPETSLKMDTIHLVYDSLKAFDQFSEKVHFSFRTLPSQITLKDISPFVPVLSHFKEPITLDMQVKGTVDQLSC
;
A
#
# COMPACT_ATOMS: atom_id res chain seq x y z
N MET A 1 7.11 -15.23 12.34
CA MET A 1 6.35 -16.48 12.23
C MET A 1 5.04 -16.19 11.49
N LEU A 2 4.68 -16.98 10.48
CA LEU A 2 3.41 -16.89 9.75
C LEU A 2 2.49 -18.02 10.21
N LYS A 3 1.26 -17.68 10.60
CA LYS A 3 0.16 -18.63 10.86
C LYS A 3 -1.01 -18.26 9.94
N VAL A 4 -1.66 -19.26 9.36
CA VAL A 4 -2.82 -19.08 8.50
C VAL A 4 -3.90 -20.10 8.87
N THR A 5 -5.12 -19.65 9.14
CA THR A 5 -6.23 -20.55 9.44
C THR A 5 -6.71 -21.27 8.18
N ARG A 6 -6.85 -20.55 7.06
CA ARG A 6 -7.21 -21.11 5.76
C ARG A 6 -6.57 -20.33 4.62
N LEU A 7 -5.91 -21.06 3.73
CA LEU A 7 -5.39 -20.57 2.45
C LEU A 7 -6.11 -21.32 1.32
N SER A 8 -6.60 -20.62 0.33
CA SER A 8 -7.13 -21.16 -0.90
C SER A 8 -6.54 -20.43 -2.09
N ALA A 9 -6.09 -21.15 -3.09
CA ALA A 9 -5.62 -20.59 -4.36
C ALA A 9 -6.29 -21.30 -5.52
N LYS A 10 -6.71 -20.51 -6.53
CA LYS A 10 -7.24 -21.01 -7.80
C LYS A 10 -6.28 -20.62 -8.90
N PHE A 11 -5.89 -21.59 -9.72
CA PHE A 11 -5.00 -21.41 -10.86
C PHE A 11 -5.78 -21.54 -12.16
N ASP A 12 -5.39 -20.76 -13.16
CA ASP A 12 -5.90 -20.90 -14.52
C ASP A 12 -5.01 -21.90 -15.28
N ILE A 13 -5.60 -23.01 -15.72
CA ILE A 13 -4.85 -24.10 -16.35
C ILE A 13 -4.40 -23.74 -17.77
N LEU A 14 -5.21 -23.01 -18.54
CA LEU A 14 -4.90 -22.70 -19.94
C LEU A 14 -3.61 -21.88 -20.14
N PRO A 15 -3.30 -20.84 -19.33
CA PRO A 15 -2.05 -20.13 -19.42
C PRO A 15 -0.82 -20.98 -19.10
N PHE A 16 -0.98 -22.01 -18.24
CA PHE A 16 0.10 -22.90 -17.86
C PHE A 16 0.71 -23.65 -19.05
N PHE A 17 -0.13 -24.09 -20.00
CA PHE A 17 0.34 -24.73 -21.25
C PHE A 17 1.13 -23.79 -22.15
N LYS A 18 1.09 -22.48 -21.91
CA LYS A 18 1.85 -21.44 -22.62
C LYS A 18 3.05 -20.91 -21.80
N GLY A 19 3.46 -21.65 -20.76
CA GLY A 19 4.56 -21.24 -19.87
C GLY A 19 4.25 -20.04 -18.98
N LYS A 20 2.96 -19.69 -18.78
CA LYS A 20 2.52 -18.57 -17.96
C LYS A 20 1.84 -19.05 -16.68
N ILE A 21 2.15 -18.44 -15.56
CA ILE A 21 1.43 -18.70 -14.30
C ILE A 21 0.35 -17.64 -14.12
N SER A 22 -0.91 -18.06 -14.16
CA SER A 22 -2.05 -17.21 -13.86
C SER A 22 -2.77 -17.73 -12.63
N ILE A 23 -2.89 -16.87 -11.63
CA ILE A 23 -3.62 -17.15 -10.40
C ILE A 23 -4.91 -16.36 -10.44
N SER A 24 -6.04 -17.04 -10.59
CA SER A 24 -7.34 -16.37 -10.65
C SER A 24 -7.78 -15.82 -9.28
N SER A 25 -7.44 -16.51 -8.19
CA SER A 25 -7.79 -16.02 -6.85
C SER A 25 -6.88 -16.63 -5.78
N VAL A 26 -6.48 -15.78 -4.83
CA VAL A 26 -5.89 -16.20 -3.54
C VAL A 26 -6.79 -15.71 -2.43
N GLN A 27 -7.13 -16.57 -1.49
CA GLN A 27 -7.92 -16.22 -0.31
C GLN A 27 -7.17 -16.60 0.96
N LEU A 28 -6.94 -15.61 1.81
CA LEU A 28 -6.30 -15.75 3.11
C LEU A 28 -7.32 -15.40 4.21
N PHE A 29 -7.60 -16.36 5.07
CA PHE A 29 -8.50 -16.16 6.18
C PHE A 29 -7.79 -16.42 7.50
N GLY A 30 -7.84 -15.44 8.41
CA GLY A 30 -7.26 -15.59 9.75
C GLY A 30 -5.75 -15.73 9.72
N PHE A 31 -5.04 -14.93 8.95
CA PHE A 31 -3.58 -14.95 8.99
C PHE A 31 -3.02 -14.08 10.12
N THR A 32 -1.88 -14.50 10.66
CA THR A 32 -1.09 -13.73 11.60
C THR A 32 0.38 -13.78 11.17
N ILE A 33 0.96 -12.60 10.96
CA ILE A 33 2.37 -12.43 10.58
C ILE A 33 3.09 -11.62 11.65
N ASN A 34 4.21 -12.14 12.16
CA ASN A 34 5.10 -11.41 13.05
C ASN A 34 6.45 -11.21 12.35
N LEU A 35 6.71 -9.96 12.01
CA LEU A 35 7.93 -9.49 11.37
C LEU A 35 8.77 -8.75 12.41
N ASN A 36 10.08 -8.96 12.40
CA ASN A 36 10.97 -8.23 13.29
C ASN A 36 12.37 -8.04 12.70
N LYS A 37 13.06 -7.04 13.24
CA LYS A 37 14.51 -6.83 13.16
C LYS A 37 15.08 -6.71 14.57
N GLN A 38 16.33 -7.07 14.77
CA GLN A 38 17.00 -6.83 16.05
C GLN A 38 17.29 -5.34 16.27
N ALA A 39 17.85 -4.68 15.25
CA ALA A 39 18.16 -3.25 15.23
C ALA A 39 17.81 -2.68 13.83
N PRO A 40 17.76 -1.34 13.63
CA PRO A 40 17.45 -0.72 12.35
C PRO A 40 18.27 -1.27 11.18
N ASP A 41 19.57 -1.50 11.37
CA ASP A 41 20.51 -1.98 10.35
C ASP A 41 20.60 -3.51 10.26
N SER A 42 19.92 -4.23 11.16
CA SER A 42 19.93 -5.70 11.15
C SER A 42 19.03 -6.26 10.05
N PRO A 43 19.36 -7.44 9.51
CA PRO A 43 18.48 -8.11 8.56
C PRO A 43 17.14 -8.49 9.22
N PRO A 44 16.00 -8.34 8.51
CA PRO A 44 14.72 -8.76 9.05
C PRO A 44 14.59 -10.28 9.11
N ASN A 45 13.75 -10.79 10.00
CA ASN A 45 13.48 -12.23 10.14
C ASN A 45 12.80 -12.85 8.90
N PHE A 46 12.41 -12.04 7.92
CA PHE A 46 11.86 -12.43 6.62
C PHE A 46 12.80 -12.16 5.45
N LYS A 47 14.10 -11.91 5.73
CA LYS A 47 15.12 -11.65 4.70
C LYS A 47 15.15 -12.73 3.62
N PHE A 48 14.98 -14.01 3.98
CA PHE A 48 14.93 -15.12 3.04
C PHE A 48 13.82 -14.96 1.98
N VAL A 49 12.69 -14.35 2.34
CA VAL A 49 11.59 -14.08 1.40
C VAL A 49 12.02 -12.97 0.44
N LEU A 50 12.64 -11.90 0.96
CA LEU A 50 13.15 -10.80 0.14
C LEU A 50 14.23 -11.30 -0.83
N ASP A 51 15.14 -12.17 -0.35
CA ASP A 51 16.20 -12.75 -1.16
C ASP A 51 15.65 -13.66 -2.27
N ALA A 52 14.57 -14.39 -2.00
CA ALA A 52 13.89 -15.22 -2.99
C ALA A 52 13.25 -14.40 -4.13
N PHE A 53 12.77 -13.19 -3.83
CA PHE A 53 12.25 -12.26 -4.84
C PHE A 53 13.35 -11.42 -5.51
N ALA A 54 14.47 -11.24 -4.83
CA ALA A 54 15.63 -10.49 -5.35
C ALA A 54 16.58 -11.37 -6.16
N SER A 55 16.17 -12.58 -6.62
CA SER A 55 17.04 -13.55 -7.27
C SER A 55 17.89 -12.89 -8.33
N LYS A 56 19.19 -12.89 -8.08
CA LYS A 56 20.25 -12.46 -9.00
C LYS A 56 20.44 -13.55 -10.05
N ASP A 57 19.51 -13.70 -10.97
CA ASP A 57 19.79 -14.48 -12.17
C ASP A 57 20.73 -13.69 -13.06
N THR A 58 22.02 -13.92 -12.83
CA THR A 58 23.12 -13.51 -13.71
C THR A 58 23.14 -14.29 -15.03
N VAL A 59 22.21 -15.22 -15.22
CA VAL A 59 21.99 -15.91 -16.48
C VAL A 59 20.75 -15.34 -17.12
N LYS A 60 20.92 -14.66 -18.24
CA LYS A 60 19.86 -14.24 -19.18
C LYS A 60 19.06 -15.44 -19.70
N LYS A 61 18.26 -16.06 -18.88
CA LYS A 61 17.06 -16.75 -19.30
C LYS A 61 15.95 -15.75 -19.14
N GLU A 62 15.35 -15.32 -20.23
CA GLU A 62 14.07 -14.66 -20.27
C GLU A 62 13.03 -15.58 -19.62
N SER A 63 13.02 -15.65 -18.32
CA SER A 63 11.88 -16.20 -17.62
C SER A 63 10.79 -15.13 -17.72
N SER A 64 10.02 -15.19 -18.78
CA SER A 64 8.80 -14.43 -18.96
C SER A 64 7.74 -14.92 -17.96
N LEU A 65 8.04 -14.83 -16.66
CA LEU A 65 7.07 -15.12 -15.63
C LEU A 65 6.05 -13.95 -15.63
N ASP A 66 5.04 -14.07 -16.48
CA ASP A 66 3.91 -13.15 -16.50
C ASP A 66 2.99 -13.57 -15.33
N LEU A 67 3.30 -13.05 -14.14
CA LEU A 67 2.51 -13.32 -12.94
C LEU A 67 1.29 -12.41 -12.93
N ARG A 68 0.10 -13.02 -13.04
CA ARG A 68 -1.18 -12.33 -12.91
C ARG A 68 -1.95 -12.90 -11.73
N ILE A 69 -2.37 -12.02 -10.83
CA ILE A 69 -3.21 -12.38 -9.69
C ILE A 69 -4.49 -11.55 -9.79
N ASN A 70 -5.56 -12.14 -10.30
CA ASN A 70 -6.81 -11.41 -10.54
C ASN A 70 -7.48 -10.97 -9.24
N SER A 71 -7.33 -11.73 -8.16
CA SER A 71 -7.91 -11.38 -6.87
C SER A 71 -7.13 -11.96 -5.69
N VAL A 72 -6.76 -11.10 -4.76
CA VAL A 72 -6.29 -11.48 -3.42
C VAL A 72 -7.31 -10.99 -2.41
N LEU A 73 -7.95 -11.93 -1.71
CA LEU A 73 -8.91 -11.67 -0.65
C LEU A 73 -8.29 -12.00 0.69
N ILE A 74 -8.20 -11.00 1.55
CA ILE A 74 -7.70 -11.14 2.93
C ILE A 74 -8.84 -10.81 3.89
N ARG A 75 -9.06 -11.66 4.88
CA ARG A 75 -10.04 -11.44 5.95
C ARG A 75 -9.46 -11.86 7.29
N ARG A 76 -9.75 -11.06 8.34
CA ARG A 76 -9.27 -11.29 9.71
C ARG A 76 -7.75 -11.44 9.80
N GLY A 77 -7.03 -10.61 9.05
CA GLY A 77 -5.57 -10.57 9.09
C GLY A 77 -5.05 -9.82 10.33
N ARG A 78 -3.89 -10.25 10.81
CA ARG A 78 -3.11 -9.55 11.83
C ARG A 78 -1.66 -9.50 11.38
N MET A 79 -1.01 -8.35 11.55
CA MET A 79 0.40 -8.18 11.25
C MET A 79 1.07 -7.37 12.36
N ALA A 80 2.21 -7.84 12.81
CA ALA A 80 3.08 -7.07 13.70
C ALA A 80 4.45 -6.92 13.06
N TYR A 81 5.02 -5.72 13.19
CA TYR A 81 6.41 -5.42 12.84
C TYR A 81 7.07 -4.71 14.02
N HIS A 82 8.25 -5.19 14.41
CA HIS A 82 9.00 -4.62 15.52
C HIS A 82 10.50 -4.54 15.22
N VAL A 83 11.09 -3.41 15.55
CA VAL A 83 12.54 -3.24 15.71
C VAL A 83 12.83 -3.39 17.20
N LEU A 84 13.43 -4.52 17.59
CA LEU A 84 13.48 -4.94 19.01
C LEU A 84 14.33 -4.04 19.90
N SER A 85 15.34 -3.36 19.35
CA SER A 85 16.20 -2.40 20.05
C SER A 85 15.57 -1.03 20.27
N GLU A 86 14.43 -0.76 19.66
CA GLU A 86 13.79 0.55 19.69
C GLU A 86 12.66 0.60 20.71
N GLU A 87 12.41 1.77 21.27
CA GLU A 87 11.34 1.96 22.25
C GLU A 87 9.97 2.04 21.59
N LYS A 88 8.96 1.53 22.30
CA LYS A 88 7.55 1.66 21.89
C LYS A 88 7.01 3.02 22.34
N THR A 89 6.18 3.62 21.51
CA THR A 89 5.52 4.90 21.79
C THR A 89 3.99 4.72 21.82
N PRO A 90 3.40 4.32 22.96
CA PRO A 90 1.95 4.15 23.05
C PRO A 90 1.19 5.43 22.75
N GLY A 91 0.05 5.30 22.07
CA GLY A 91 -0.80 6.46 21.72
C GLY A 91 -0.32 7.27 20.52
N LYS A 92 0.82 6.91 19.90
CA LYS A 92 1.35 7.54 18.69
C LYS A 92 1.74 6.48 17.67
N PHE A 93 1.65 6.82 16.39
CA PHE A 93 2.15 5.94 15.34
C PHE A 93 3.68 5.86 15.42
N ASN A 94 4.18 4.63 15.42
CA ASN A 94 5.61 4.34 15.43
C ASN A 94 5.93 3.33 14.33
N ALA A 95 6.59 3.78 13.26
CA ALA A 95 6.96 2.92 12.14
C ALA A 95 7.91 1.76 12.51
N LYS A 96 8.59 1.86 13.69
CA LYS A 96 9.43 0.79 14.23
C LYS A 96 8.64 -0.26 15.03
N HIS A 97 7.38 0.05 15.37
CA HIS A 97 6.50 -0.82 16.15
C HIS A 97 5.05 -0.73 15.65
N VAL A 98 4.74 -1.40 14.57
CA VAL A 98 3.41 -1.41 13.94
C VAL A 98 2.65 -2.68 14.30
N GLN A 99 1.40 -2.55 14.74
CA GLN A 99 0.51 -3.68 15.05
C GLN A 99 -0.84 -3.51 14.36
N LEU A 100 -1.00 -4.12 13.19
CA LEU A 100 -2.25 -4.09 12.45
C LEU A 100 -3.13 -5.28 12.83
N GLN A 101 -4.42 -5.00 13.04
CA GLN A 101 -5.46 -5.99 13.31
C GLN A 101 -6.68 -5.73 12.42
N ASN A 102 -7.57 -6.70 12.35
CA ASN A 102 -8.79 -6.63 11.54
C ASN A 102 -8.51 -6.34 10.06
N ILE A 103 -7.34 -6.77 9.55
CA ILE A 103 -6.98 -6.49 8.16
C ILE A 103 -7.96 -7.20 7.23
N ILE A 104 -8.60 -6.40 6.37
CA ILE A 104 -9.41 -6.84 5.25
C ILE A 104 -8.82 -6.22 4.00
N ALA A 105 -8.53 -7.03 2.98
CA ALA A 105 -8.07 -6.53 1.70
C ALA A 105 -8.73 -7.27 0.54
N ASN A 106 -9.01 -6.55 -0.53
CA ASN A 106 -9.39 -7.07 -1.84
C ASN A 106 -8.54 -6.35 -2.88
N ILE A 107 -7.53 -7.06 -3.37
CA ILE A 107 -6.48 -6.52 -4.23
C ILE A 107 -6.45 -7.33 -5.52
N SER A 108 -6.19 -6.69 -6.64
CA SER A 108 -5.92 -7.33 -7.94
C SER A 108 -4.61 -6.80 -8.51
N LEU A 109 -3.81 -7.69 -9.09
CA LEU A 109 -2.59 -7.38 -9.80
C LEU A 109 -2.73 -7.90 -11.22
N LYS A 110 -3.10 -7.02 -12.17
CA LYS A 110 -3.37 -7.39 -13.56
C LYS A 110 -2.11 -7.45 -14.41
N ALA A 111 -1.12 -6.65 -14.08
CA ALA A 111 0.18 -6.66 -14.71
C ALA A 111 1.23 -6.21 -13.69
N MET A 112 2.35 -6.89 -13.68
CA MET A 112 3.56 -6.51 -12.97
C MET A 112 4.72 -7.04 -13.79
N ASN A 113 5.31 -6.17 -14.58
CA ASN A 113 6.52 -6.45 -15.34
C ASN A 113 7.51 -5.29 -15.15
N ARG A 114 8.66 -5.35 -15.83
CA ARG A 114 9.72 -4.34 -15.68
C ARG A 114 9.24 -2.92 -16.00
N ASP A 115 8.28 -2.77 -16.92
CA ASP A 115 7.92 -1.49 -17.52
C ASP A 115 6.47 -1.07 -17.19
N SER A 116 5.71 -1.89 -16.47
CA SER A 116 4.32 -1.56 -16.13
C SER A 116 3.82 -2.25 -14.85
N LEU A 117 3.02 -1.50 -14.10
CA LEU A 117 2.28 -1.97 -12.94
C LEU A 117 0.80 -1.63 -13.11
N ASN A 118 -0.09 -2.61 -12.97
CA ASN A 118 -1.54 -2.40 -12.91
C ASN A 118 -2.09 -3.07 -11.66
N LEU A 119 -2.37 -2.25 -10.66
CA LEU A 119 -2.83 -2.64 -9.33
C LEU A 119 -4.22 -2.08 -9.07
N GLY A 120 -5.13 -2.91 -8.58
CA GLY A 120 -6.42 -2.48 -8.09
C GLY A 120 -6.58 -2.81 -6.61
N ILE A 121 -6.99 -1.85 -5.80
CA ILE A 121 -7.42 -2.05 -4.43
C ILE A 121 -8.90 -1.71 -4.37
N LYS A 122 -9.77 -2.73 -4.30
CA LYS A 122 -11.21 -2.52 -4.13
C LYS A 122 -11.56 -2.18 -2.68
N ARG A 123 -10.79 -2.73 -1.76
CA ARG A 123 -10.92 -2.48 -0.33
C ARG A 123 -9.61 -2.81 0.37
N LEU A 124 -9.16 -1.90 1.23
CA LEU A 124 -8.19 -2.14 2.28
C LEU A 124 -8.73 -1.47 3.54
N SER A 125 -8.75 -2.21 4.64
CA SER A 125 -9.10 -1.68 5.96
C SER A 125 -8.29 -2.38 7.05
N PHE A 126 -7.98 -1.67 8.12
CA PHE A 126 -7.29 -2.20 9.29
C PHE A 126 -7.38 -1.22 10.46
N ASP A 127 -7.10 -1.70 11.66
CA ASP A 127 -6.86 -0.89 12.84
C ASP A 127 -5.39 -1.04 13.26
N GLU A 128 -4.70 0.08 13.57
CA GLU A 128 -3.37 0.07 14.18
C GLU A 128 -3.54 0.18 15.71
N LYS A 129 -3.12 -0.88 16.41
CA LYS A 129 -3.47 -1.08 17.82
C LYS A 129 -2.76 -0.11 18.76
N ALA A 130 -1.49 0.24 18.47
CA ALA A 130 -0.66 1.02 19.39
C ALA A 130 -1.01 2.51 19.38
N SER A 131 -1.32 3.05 18.21
CA SER A 131 -1.66 4.47 18.00
C SER A 131 -3.15 4.76 18.02
N GLY A 132 -3.99 3.73 17.84
CA GLY A 132 -5.44 3.90 17.67
C GLY A 132 -5.87 4.35 16.27
N PHE A 133 -4.96 4.45 15.30
CA PHE A 133 -5.32 4.78 13.92
C PHE A 133 -6.21 3.70 13.31
N SER A 134 -7.27 4.09 12.63
CA SER A 134 -8.20 3.18 11.98
C SER A 134 -8.47 3.60 10.54
N LEU A 135 -8.10 2.75 9.60
CA LEU A 135 -8.48 2.86 8.20
C LEU A 135 -9.75 2.05 7.96
N LYS A 136 -10.89 2.72 7.81
CA LYS A 136 -12.19 2.08 7.57
C LYS A 136 -12.28 1.50 6.17
N LYS A 137 -11.76 2.24 5.20
CA LYS A 137 -11.68 1.80 3.81
C LYS A 137 -10.67 2.64 3.02
N MET A 138 -9.93 1.99 2.15
CA MET A 138 -9.21 2.60 1.06
C MET A 138 -9.52 1.84 -0.23
N SER A 139 -9.68 2.57 -1.32
CA SER A 139 -9.80 2.01 -2.68
C SER A 139 -9.04 2.87 -3.67
N LEU A 140 -8.51 2.23 -4.71
CA LEU A 140 -7.87 2.87 -5.85
C LEU A 140 -7.66 1.89 -6.99
N LYS A 141 -7.41 2.42 -8.19
CA LYS A 141 -6.86 1.70 -9.33
C LYS A 141 -5.62 2.45 -9.79
N LEU A 142 -4.49 1.78 -9.81
CA LEU A 142 -3.19 2.34 -10.17
C LEU A 142 -2.69 1.70 -11.46
N VAL A 143 -2.29 2.55 -12.40
CA VAL A 143 -1.59 2.16 -13.62
C VAL A 143 -0.33 3.01 -13.71
N ALA A 144 0.81 2.34 -13.69
CA ALA A 144 2.12 3.01 -13.73
C ALA A 144 3.03 2.42 -14.79
N ASN A 145 3.94 3.23 -15.30
CA ASN A 145 5.07 2.83 -16.11
C ASN A 145 6.35 3.58 -15.63
N ASP A 146 7.40 3.58 -16.43
CA ASP A 146 8.68 4.23 -16.10
C ASP A 146 8.65 5.77 -16.12
N LYS A 147 7.56 6.39 -16.63
CA LYS A 147 7.41 7.83 -16.85
C LYS A 147 6.22 8.46 -16.13
N GLN A 148 5.19 7.68 -15.85
CA GLN A 148 3.98 8.21 -15.26
C GLN A 148 3.22 7.19 -14.42
N THR A 149 2.45 7.69 -13.47
CA THR A 149 1.49 6.93 -12.68
C THR A 149 0.13 7.61 -12.70
N ASN A 150 -0.90 6.86 -13.03
CA ASN A 150 -2.28 7.27 -12.93
C ASN A 150 -2.97 6.50 -11.81
N ILE A 151 -3.61 7.22 -10.89
CA ILE A 151 -4.42 6.64 -9.82
C ILE A 151 -5.85 7.13 -10.01
N GLU A 152 -6.75 6.20 -10.27
CA GLU A 152 -8.17 6.43 -10.49
C GLU A 152 -8.98 5.92 -9.29
N ASN A 153 -10.17 6.50 -9.08
CA ASN A 153 -11.11 6.08 -8.04
C ASN A 153 -10.48 6.02 -6.63
N PHE A 154 -9.57 6.97 -6.35
CA PHE A 154 -8.96 7.08 -5.04
C PHE A 154 -9.97 7.53 -4.01
N ALA A 155 -10.12 6.73 -2.96
CA ALA A 155 -10.96 7.08 -1.82
C ALA A 155 -10.36 6.55 -0.52
N ILE A 156 -10.37 7.36 0.52
CA ILE A 156 -10.02 7.00 1.90
C ILE A 156 -11.17 7.36 2.82
N GLU A 157 -11.55 6.42 3.68
CA GLU A 157 -12.51 6.59 4.76
C GLU A 157 -11.80 6.29 6.10
N LEU A 158 -11.72 7.27 6.98
CA LEU A 158 -11.29 7.17 8.38
C LEU A 158 -12.54 7.34 9.28
N PRO A 159 -12.45 7.30 10.60
CA PRO A 159 -13.62 7.43 11.47
C PRO A 159 -14.49 8.67 11.20
N GLU A 160 -13.88 9.83 10.96
CA GLU A 160 -14.57 11.10 10.73
C GLU A 160 -14.18 11.77 9.40
N THR A 161 -13.30 11.15 8.59
CA THR A 161 -12.78 11.66 7.32
C THR A 161 -13.31 10.84 6.15
N SER A 162 -13.75 11.51 5.08
CA SER A 162 -14.04 10.93 3.77
C SER A 162 -13.37 11.76 2.68
N LEU A 163 -12.24 11.27 2.16
CA LEU A 163 -11.49 11.92 1.07
C LEU A 163 -11.65 11.11 -0.20
N LYS A 164 -12.03 11.79 -1.27
CA LYS A 164 -12.14 11.21 -2.61
C LYS A 164 -11.40 12.10 -3.61
N MET A 165 -10.72 11.48 -4.54
CA MET A 165 -10.05 12.18 -5.64
C MET A 165 -10.49 11.55 -6.96
N ASP A 166 -10.64 12.38 -7.99
CA ASP A 166 -10.99 11.93 -9.34
C ASP A 166 -9.83 11.10 -9.91
N THR A 167 -8.85 11.78 -10.50
CA THR A 167 -7.65 11.13 -11.01
C THR A 167 -6.43 11.86 -10.48
N ILE A 168 -5.47 11.09 -9.98
CA ILE A 168 -4.16 11.61 -9.59
C ILE A 168 -3.18 11.22 -10.70
N HIS A 169 -2.58 12.21 -11.33
CA HIS A 169 -1.51 12.01 -12.30
C HIS A 169 -0.17 12.34 -11.66
N LEU A 170 0.79 11.43 -11.80
CA LEU A 170 2.19 11.66 -11.46
C LEU A 170 3.00 11.53 -12.75
N VAL A 171 3.87 12.51 -13.02
CA VAL A 171 4.78 12.51 -14.16
C VAL A 171 6.21 12.69 -13.64
N TYR A 172 7.12 11.88 -14.14
CA TYR A 172 8.52 11.83 -13.71
C TYR A 172 9.41 11.32 -14.83
N ASP A 173 10.70 11.67 -14.80
CA ASP A 173 11.67 11.24 -15.82
C ASP A 173 12.04 9.77 -15.70
N SER A 174 12.08 9.24 -14.49
CA SER A 174 12.35 7.84 -14.18
C SER A 174 11.90 7.50 -12.77
N LEU A 175 11.83 6.22 -12.42
CA LEU A 175 11.50 5.77 -11.06
C LEU A 175 12.46 6.31 -10.00
N LYS A 176 13.70 6.69 -10.35
CA LYS A 176 14.65 7.36 -9.43
C LYS A 176 14.21 8.75 -9.01
N ALA A 177 13.29 9.38 -9.73
CA ALA A 177 12.73 10.67 -9.34
C ALA A 177 12.00 10.61 -7.99
N PHE A 178 11.52 9.42 -7.58
CA PHE A 178 10.89 9.23 -6.27
C PHE A 178 11.85 9.37 -5.09
N ASP A 179 13.17 9.26 -5.29
CA ASP A 179 14.19 9.54 -4.27
C ASP A 179 14.24 11.05 -3.94
N GLN A 180 13.76 11.89 -4.87
CA GLN A 180 13.66 13.35 -4.76
C GLN A 180 12.22 13.79 -5.12
N PHE A 181 11.24 13.18 -4.48
CA PHE A 181 9.82 13.32 -4.80
C PHE A 181 9.36 14.78 -4.83
N SER A 182 9.79 15.58 -3.85
CA SER A 182 9.36 16.98 -3.70
C SER A 182 9.73 17.87 -4.90
N GLU A 183 10.83 17.57 -5.56
CA GLU A 183 11.37 18.39 -6.64
C GLU A 183 11.07 17.81 -8.03
N LYS A 184 11.12 16.46 -8.17
CA LYS A 184 11.18 15.78 -9.48
C LYS A 184 9.90 15.06 -9.89
N VAL A 185 8.93 14.94 -8.99
CA VAL A 185 7.66 14.33 -9.34
C VAL A 185 6.61 15.42 -9.49
N HIS A 186 6.18 15.65 -10.73
CA HIS A 186 5.05 16.52 -11.02
C HIS A 186 3.76 15.75 -10.78
N PHE A 187 2.84 16.33 -10.04
CA PHE A 187 1.54 15.74 -9.80
C PHE A 187 0.41 16.71 -10.11
N SER A 188 -0.70 16.14 -10.48
CA SER A 188 -1.97 16.87 -10.58
C SER A 188 -3.10 15.99 -10.09
N PHE A 189 -4.01 16.58 -9.32
CA PHE A 189 -5.22 15.92 -8.88
C PHE A 189 -6.35 16.93 -8.64
N ARG A 190 -7.58 16.43 -8.63
CA ARG A 190 -8.76 17.16 -8.18
C ARG A 190 -9.45 16.35 -7.09
N THR A 191 -9.81 17.00 -6.00
CA THR A 191 -10.69 16.41 -5.00
C THR A 191 -12.13 16.40 -5.53
N LEU A 192 -12.85 15.32 -5.26
CA LEU A 192 -14.31 15.30 -5.30
C LEU A 192 -14.81 15.82 -3.95
N PRO A 193 -16.10 16.15 -3.79
CA PRO A 193 -16.64 16.61 -2.51
C PRO A 193 -16.19 15.72 -1.37
N SER A 194 -15.35 16.27 -0.49
CA SER A 194 -14.61 15.55 0.55
C SER A 194 -14.66 16.31 1.86
N GLN A 195 -14.57 15.55 2.96
CA GLN A 195 -14.52 16.08 4.31
C GLN A 195 -13.34 15.47 5.05
N ILE A 196 -12.53 16.29 5.68
CA ILE A 196 -11.39 15.85 6.49
C ILE A 196 -11.55 16.35 7.90
N THR A 197 -11.35 15.47 8.89
CA THR A 197 -11.22 15.80 10.29
C THR A 197 -9.78 15.54 10.72
N LEU A 198 -9.06 16.61 11.08
CA LEU A 198 -7.62 16.53 11.40
C LEU A 198 -7.31 15.63 12.60
N LYS A 199 -8.27 15.44 13.50
CA LYS A 199 -8.19 14.49 14.61
C LYS A 199 -7.91 13.05 14.15
N ASP A 200 -8.42 12.63 13.00
CA ASP A 200 -8.20 11.26 12.48
C ASP A 200 -6.74 10.98 12.17
N ILE A 201 -5.93 12.01 11.87
CA ILE A 201 -4.50 11.90 11.62
C ILE A 201 -3.63 12.26 12.84
N SER A 202 -4.25 12.55 13.98
CA SER A 202 -3.53 12.86 15.22
C SER A 202 -2.58 11.76 15.72
N PRO A 203 -2.80 10.46 15.44
CA PRO A 203 -1.81 9.43 15.75
C PRO A 203 -0.43 9.67 15.12
N PHE A 204 -0.38 10.36 13.97
CA PHE A 204 0.85 10.74 13.28
C PHE A 204 1.36 12.12 13.70
N VAL A 205 0.44 13.05 13.94
CA VAL A 205 0.74 14.45 14.31
C VAL A 205 -0.11 14.83 15.53
N PRO A 206 0.38 14.57 16.77
CA PRO A 206 -0.42 14.66 18.00
C PRO A 206 -1.09 16.02 18.26
N VAL A 207 -0.48 17.11 17.82
CA VAL A 207 -1.06 18.46 17.96
C VAL A 207 -2.43 18.59 17.27
N LEU A 208 -2.70 17.78 16.26
CA LEU A 208 -3.96 17.79 15.50
C LEU A 208 -5.14 17.18 16.27
N SER A 209 -4.92 16.55 17.42
CA SER A 209 -5.98 15.97 18.26
C SER A 209 -7.01 17.01 18.75
N HIS A 210 -6.62 18.27 18.83
CA HIS A 210 -7.48 19.37 19.26
C HIS A 210 -8.41 19.89 18.15
N PHE A 211 -8.10 19.63 16.88
CA PHE A 211 -8.87 20.07 15.71
C PHE A 211 -9.96 19.04 15.38
N LYS A 212 -11.15 19.26 15.93
CA LYS A 212 -12.29 18.34 15.78
C LYS A 212 -13.25 18.72 14.65
N GLU A 213 -13.20 20.00 14.24
CA GLU A 213 -14.09 20.53 13.22
C GLU A 213 -13.72 19.96 11.84
N PRO A 214 -14.71 19.49 11.07
CA PRO A 214 -14.48 18.98 9.74
C PRO A 214 -14.16 20.10 8.75
N ILE A 215 -13.22 19.84 7.88
CA ILE A 215 -12.83 20.74 6.77
C ILE A 215 -13.37 20.16 5.48
N THR A 216 -14.18 20.92 4.76
CA THR A 216 -14.64 20.56 3.43
C THR A 216 -13.55 20.89 2.39
N LEU A 217 -13.27 19.96 1.50
CA LEU A 217 -12.30 20.13 0.43
C LEU A 217 -12.97 20.06 -0.93
N ASP A 218 -12.74 21.07 -1.77
CA ASP A 218 -12.98 21.07 -3.19
C ASP A 218 -11.83 21.88 -3.83
N MET A 219 -10.79 21.17 -4.26
CA MET A 219 -9.57 21.80 -4.75
C MET A 219 -9.01 21.06 -5.96
N GLN A 220 -8.32 21.81 -6.81
CA GLN A 220 -7.49 21.26 -7.86
C GLN A 220 -6.05 21.70 -7.61
N VAL A 221 -5.12 20.74 -7.61
CA VAL A 221 -3.70 20.99 -7.31
C VAL A 221 -2.85 20.49 -8.47
N LYS A 222 -1.82 21.26 -8.84
CA LYS A 222 -0.87 20.90 -9.88
C LYS A 222 0.51 21.47 -9.55
N GLY A 223 1.57 20.72 -9.80
CA GLY A 223 2.95 21.14 -9.62
C GLY A 223 3.83 20.06 -9.03
N THR A 224 4.91 20.48 -8.39
CA THR A 224 5.73 19.66 -7.49
C THR A 224 5.43 20.07 -6.05
N VAL A 225 5.93 19.33 -5.05
CA VAL A 225 5.72 19.74 -3.63
C VAL A 225 6.31 21.12 -3.35
N ASP A 226 7.46 21.44 -3.96
CA ASP A 226 8.16 22.71 -3.75
C ASP A 226 7.57 23.87 -4.58
N GLN A 227 6.77 23.57 -5.60
CA GLN A 227 6.14 24.56 -6.49
C GLN A 227 4.70 24.13 -6.80
N LEU A 228 3.76 24.52 -5.94
CA LEU A 228 2.34 24.21 -6.05
C LEU A 228 1.55 25.38 -6.64
N SER A 229 0.59 25.04 -7.51
CA SER A 229 -0.52 25.88 -7.89
C SER A 229 -1.84 25.24 -7.48
N CYS A 230 -2.72 26.02 -6.87
CA CYS A 230 -4.05 25.60 -6.39
C CYS A 230 -5.12 26.43 -7.08
#